data_15533870c1dd3fdf36783d5258ab4bf9
#
_entry.id   15533870c1dd3fdf36783d5258ab4bf9
#
_cell.length_a   1.000
_cell.length_b   1.000
_cell.length_c   1.000
_cell.angle_alpha   90.00
_cell.angle_beta   90.00
_cell.angle_gamma   90.00
#
_symmetry.space_group_name_H-M   'P 1'
#
loop_
_entity.id
_entity.type
_entity.pdbx_description
1 polymer ?
#
loop_
_entity_poly.entity_id
_entity_poly.type
_entity_poly.pdbx_seq_one_letter_code
_entity_poly.pdbx_strand_id
1 'polypeptide(L)'
;RKDNSEDNISHIWDRMRGRNDAYYYQINRNSPLCKYVMEHIPDDAADIVETLLSEIEKGIPVQDIYVDRCNDAIVAADKTQDLEDNFQLGVTLIDKMIKYGRELNDAVDTIMKAEPWCCLPQLKEMLINYYTNEDKQ
;
A
#
# COMPACT_ATOMS: atom_id res chain seq x y z
N ARG A 1 14.60 1.85 13.11
CA ARG A 1 13.63 2.89 13.39
C ARG A 1 13.12 3.49 12.10
N LYS A 2 11.82 3.61 11.96
CA LYS A 2 11.20 4.18 10.78
C LYS A 2 11.55 5.66 10.66
N ASP A 3 11.96 6.08 9.46
CA ASP A 3 12.21 7.48 9.17
C ASP A 3 10.84 8.16 8.95
N ASN A 4 10.54 9.17 9.74
CA ASN A 4 9.22 9.80 9.69
C ASN A 4 9.04 10.59 8.40
N SER A 5 8.07 10.18 7.61
CA SER A 5 7.54 10.96 6.51
C SER A 5 6.57 11.99 7.06
N GLU A 6 6.62 13.22 6.57
CA GLU A 6 5.70 14.26 7.01
C GLU A 6 4.30 14.08 6.43
N ASP A 7 4.14 13.23 5.42
CA ASP A 7 2.81 12.91 4.91
C ASP A 7 2.16 11.84 5.79
N ASN A 8 0.84 11.82 5.82
CA ASN A 8 0.07 10.84 6.59
C ASN A 8 -0.32 9.64 5.72
N ILE A 9 0.48 9.34 4.71
CA ILE A 9 0.20 8.27 3.76
C ILE A 9 0.85 6.98 4.23
N SER A 10 0.09 5.89 4.17
CA SER A 10 0.63 4.55 4.41
C SER A 10 1.26 4.03 3.12
N HIS A 11 2.55 4.16 3.02
CA HIS A 11 3.31 3.73 1.85
C HIS A 11 3.59 2.23 1.89
N ILE A 12 3.81 1.63 0.72
CA ILE A 12 4.24 0.23 0.63
C ILE A 12 5.69 0.09 1.11
N TRP A 13 6.54 1.06 0.80
CA TRP A 13 7.93 1.06 1.22
C TRP A 13 8.14 2.02 2.38
N ASP A 14 8.81 1.53 3.42
CA ASP A 14 9.30 2.37 4.52
C ASP A 14 10.80 2.53 4.41
N ARG A 15 11.27 3.75 4.59
CA ARG A 15 12.68 4.02 4.74
C ARG A 15 13.01 3.90 6.23
N MET A 16 13.93 3.00 6.54
CA MET A 16 14.31 2.71 7.92
C MET A 16 15.72 3.23 8.18
N ARG A 17 15.94 3.70 9.39
CA ARG A 17 17.26 4.13 9.82
C ARG A 17 17.91 3.03 10.65
N GLY A 18 19.05 2.53 10.16
CA GLY A 18 19.82 1.53 10.85
C GLY A 18 20.92 2.14 11.70
N ARG A 19 21.88 1.30 12.13
CA ARG A 19 23.04 1.75 12.88
C ARG A 19 23.97 2.59 12.00
N ASN A 20 24.69 3.53 12.61
CA ASN A 20 25.66 4.40 11.90
C ASN A 20 25.01 5.30 10.86
N ASP A 21 23.75 5.69 11.08
CA ASP A 21 22.98 6.55 10.17
C ASP A 21 22.82 5.97 8.76
N ALA A 22 23.02 4.67 8.61
CA ALA A 22 22.73 3.99 7.36
C ALA A 22 21.22 3.82 7.19
N TYR A 23 20.76 3.87 5.94
CA TYR A 23 19.35 3.65 5.64
C TYR A 23 19.17 2.30 4.96
N TYR A 24 18.04 1.68 5.23
CA TYR A 24 17.60 0.51 4.48
C TYR A 24 16.11 0.65 4.20
N TYR A 25 15.62 -0.11 3.25
CA TYR A 25 14.22 -0.05 2.83
C TYR A 25 13.54 -1.35 3.20
N GLN A 26 12.32 -1.22 3.71
CA GLN A 26 11.54 -2.35 4.16
C GLN A 26 10.12 -2.18 3.66
N ILE A 27 9.50 -3.29 3.26
CA ILE A 27 8.09 -3.26 2.86
C ILE A 27 7.23 -3.12 4.12
N ASN A 28 6.27 -2.23 4.07
CA ASN A 28 5.39 -1.94 5.20
C ASN A 28 4.35 -3.05 5.34
N ARG A 29 4.59 -4.00 6.26
CA ARG A 29 3.64 -5.09 6.52
C ARG A 29 2.32 -4.60 7.09
N ASN A 30 2.29 -3.38 7.61
CA ASN A 30 1.08 -2.79 8.18
C ASN A 30 0.25 -2.02 7.16
N SER A 31 0.71 -1.93 5.91
CA SER A 31 -0.11 -1.31 4.87
C SER A 31 -1.40 -2.12 4.70
N PRO A 32 -2.53 -1.46 4.40
CA PRO A 32 -3.79 -2.17 4.19
C PRO A 32 -3.68 -3.27 3.14
N LEU A 33 -2.91 -3.04 2.07
CA LEU A 33 -2.75 -4.03 1.01
C LEU A 33 -2.02 -5.28 1.52
N CYS A 34 -0.92 -5.11 2.26
CA CYS A 34 -0.18 -6.25 2.83
C CYS A 34 -1.03 -6.99 3.85
N LYS A 35 -1.73 -6.27 4.72
CA LYS A 35 -2.62 -6.91 5.69
C LYS A 35 -3.70 -7.73 5.00
N TYR A 36 -4.29 -7.18 3.95
CA TYR A 36 -5.32 -7.90 3.19
C TYR A 36 -4.78 -9.22 2.65
N VAL A 37 -3.60 -9.19 2.03
CA VAL A 37 -2.99 -10.40 1.48
C VAL A 37 -2.75 -11.42 2.58
N MET A 38 -2.13 -11.00 3.68
CA MET A 38 -1.78 -11.92 4.77
C MET A 38 -3.00 -12.53 5.46
N GLU A 39 -4.12 -11.83 5.46
CA GLU A 39 -5.35 -12.31 6.08
C GLU A 39 -6.16 -13.24 5.17
N HIS A 40 -5.92 -13.19 3.86
CA HIS A 40 -6.71 -13.94 2.88
C HIS A 40 -6.02 -15.20 2.37
N ILE A 41 -4.76 -15.41 2.74
CA ILE A 41 -4.02 -16.59 2.30
C ILE A 41 -3.95 -17.61 3.43
N PRO A 42 -3.82 -18.91 3.11
CA PRO A 42 -3.61 -19.93 4.14
C PRO A 42 -2.33 -19.68 4.94
N ASP A 43 -2.28 -20.16 6.19
CA ASP A 43 -1.14 -19.93 7.07
C ASP A 43 0.18 -20.44 6.49
N ASP A 44 0.16 -21.57 5.79
CA ASP A 44 1.36 -22.11 5.16
C ASP A 44 1.83 -21.22 4.00
N ALA A 45 0.91 -20.57 3.29
CA ALA A 45 1.27 -19.63 2.24
C ALA A 45 1.78 -18.31 2.82
N ALA A 46 1.34 -17.93 4.01
CA ALA A 46 1.77 -16.71 4.67
C ALA A 46 3.29 -16.71 4.89
N ASP A 47 3.86 -17.83 5.31
CA ASP A 47 5.29 -17.94 5.51
C ASP A 47 6.06 -17.79 4.18
N ILE A 48 5.50 -18.33 3.11
CA ILE A 48 6.11 -18.22 1.77
C ILE A 48 6.09 -16.77 1.29
N VAL A 49 4.96 -16.09 1.49
CA VAL A 49 4.84 -14.68 1.11
C VAL A 49 5.82 -13.80 1.92
N GLU A 50 5.93 -14.05 3.23
CA GLU A 50 6.87 -13.29 4.07
C GLU A 50 8.32 -13.51 3.59
N THR A 51 8.67 -14.73 3.20
CA THR A 51 9.98 -15.02 2.64
C THR A 51 10.20 -14.25 1.34
N LEU A 52 9.18 -14.23 0.47
CA LEU A 52 9.26 -13.49 -0.79
C LEU A 52 9.49 -12.00 -0.54
N LEU A 53 8.72 -11.42 0.38
CA LEU A 53 8.87 -9.99 0.72
C LEU A 53 10.28 -9.71 1.26
N SER A 54 10.79 -10.59 2.13
CA SER A 54 12.13 -10.44 2.67
C SER A 54 13.21 -10.51 1.59
N GLU A 55 13.04 -11.40 0.62
CA GLU A 55 13.99 -11.50 -0.50
C GLU A 55 13.92 -10.27 -1.42
N ILE A 56 12.73 -9.72 -1.62
CA ILE A 56 12.59 -8.47 -2.37
C ILE A 56 13.33 -7.34 -1.66
N GLU A 57 13.19 -7.24 -0.34
CA GLU A 57 13.88 -6.22 0.45
C GLU A 57 15.39 -6.33 0.34
N LYS A 58 15.90 -7.55 0.40
CA LYS A 58 17.35 -7.79 0.30
C LYS A 58 17.90 -7.52 -1.09
N GLY A 59 17.06 -7.69 -2.11
CA GLY A 59 17.47 -7.58 -3.49
C GLY A 59 17.33 -6.20 -4.11
N ILE A 60 17.01 -5.16 -3.32
CA ILE A 60 16.88 -3.81 -3.87
C ILE A 60 18.22 -3.37 -4.47
N PRO A 61 18.25 -3.04 -5.78
CA PRO A 61 19.49 -2.66 -6.46
C PRO A 61 19.87 -1.20 -6.15
N VAL A 62 20.21 -0.93 -4.90
CA VAL A 62 20.41 0.44 -4.39
C VAL A 62 21.49 1.18 -5.16
N GLN A 63 22.61 0.49 -5.44
CA GLN A 63 23.72 1.12 -6.16
C GLN A 63 23.35 1.45 -7.60
N ASP A 64 22.67 0.52 -8.26
CA ASP A 64 22.24 0.75 -9.64
C ASP A 64 21.24 1.91 -9.72
N ILE A 65 20.32 1.96 -8.76
CA ILE A 65 19.34 3.05 -8.68
C ILE A 65 20.06 4.38 -8.49
N TYR A 66 21.06 4.42 -7.61
CA TYR A 66 21.83 5.63 -7.36
C TYR A 66 22.55 6.11 -8.62
N VAL A 67 23.24 5.21 -9.30
CA VAL A 67 23.97 5.54 -10.54
C VAL A 67 23.01 6.02 -11.62
N ASP A 68 21.91 5.29 -11.82
CA ASP A 68 20.91 5.66 -12.83
C ASP A 68 20.28 7.01 -12.54
N ARG A 69 20.04 7.31 -11.26
CA ARG A 69 19.47 8.60 -10.88
C ARG A 69 20.45 9.74 -11.11
N CYS A 70 21.74 9.52 -10.85
CA CYS A 70 22.77 10.52 -11.14
C CYS A 70 22.88 10.81 -12.64
N ASN A 71 22.53 9.85 -13.47
CA ASN A 71 22.57 9.97 -14.93
C ASN A 71 21.21 10.35 -15.52
N ASP A 72 20.21 10.65 -14.67
CA ASP A 72 18.82 10.91 -15.08
C ASP A 72 18.24 9.80 -15.96
N ALA A 73 18.72 8.57 -15.75
CA ALA A 73 18.33 7.43 -16.58
C ALA A 73 17.14 6.65 -16.01
N ILE A 74 16.77 6.91 -14.76
CA ILE A 74 15.71 6.16 -14.10
C ILE A 74 14.41 6.95 -14.14
N VAL A 75 13.33 6.30 -14.53
CA VAL A 75 11.98 6.85 -14.44
C VAL A 75 11.12 5.83 -13.73
N ALA A 76 10.10 6.32 -13.03
CA ALA A 76 9.12 5.43 -12.41
C ALA A 76 8.43 4.61 -13.51
N ALA A 77 8.14 3.36 -13.23
CA ALA A 77 7.39 2.53 -14.16
C ALA A 77 6.05 3.21 -14.45
N ASP A 78 5.83 3.52 -15.72
CA ASP A 78 4.59 4.15 -16.15
C ASP A 78 3.56 3.06 -16.38
N LYS A 79 2.91 2.65 -15.30
CA LYS A 79 1.76 1.75 -15.38
C LYS A 79 0.53 2.61 -15.19
N THR A 80 -0.27 2.72 -16.24
CA THR A 80 -1.57 3.36 -16.11
C THR A 80 -2.33 2.60 -15.03
N GLN A 81 -2.62 3.28 -13.92
CA GLN A 81 -3.38 2.64 -12.86
C GLN A 81 -4.81 2.45 -13.33
N ASP A 82 -5.28 1.22 -13.27
CA ASP A 82 -6.66 0.92 -13.61
C ASP A 82 -7.55 1.40 -12.47
N LEU A 83 -8.30 2.46 -12.74
CA LEU A 83 -9.20 3.05 -11.76
C LEU A 83 -10.24 2.04 -11.29
N GLU A 84 -10.78 1.25 -12.22
CA GLU A 84 -11.80 0.25 -11.88
C GLU A 84 -11.24 -0.88 -11.02
N ASP A 85 -10.06 -1.40 -11.34
CA ASP A 85 -9.45 -2.46 -10.55
C ASP A 85 -9.16 -1.99 -9.13
N ASN A 86 -8.64 -0.78 -8.99
CA ASN A 86 -8.36 -0.23 -7.67
C ASN A 86 -9.63 0.10 -6.90
N PHE A 87 -10.69 0.50 -7.61
CA PHE A 87 -12.00 0.70 -6.99
C PHE A 87 -12.53 -0.62 -6.43
N GLN A 88 -12.50 -1.69 -7.22
CA GLN A 88 -13.00 -3.00 -6.77
C GLN A 88 -12.20 -3.54 -5.59
N LEU A 89 -10.89 -3.39 -5.62
CA LEU A 89 -10.06 -3.80 -4.50
C LEU A 89 -10.37 -2.98 -3.25
N GLY A 90 -10.57 -1.67 -3.41
CA GLY A 90 -10.96 -0.80 -2.31
C GLY A 90 -12.28 -1.21 -1.69
N VAL A 91 -13.28 -1.53 -2.51
CA VAL A 91 -14.59 -2.02 -2.02
C VAL A 91 -14.41 -3.30 -1.20
N THR A 92 -13.60 -4.23 -1.69
CA THR A 92 -13.37 -5.49 -1.00
C THR A 92 -12.76 -5.25 0.39
N LEU A 93 -11.78 -4.36 0.48
CA LEU A 93 -11.13 -4.04 1.76
C LEU A 93 -12.07 -3.30 2.70
N ILE A 94 -12.85 -2.35 2.18
CA ILE A 94 -13.81 -1.59 3.01
C ILE A 94 -14.88 -2.52 3.55
N ASP A 95 -15.41 -3.43 2.72
CA ASP A 95 -16.40 -4.41 3.18
C ASP A 95 -15.87 -5.22 4.35
N LYS A 96 -14.61 -5.61 4.28
CA LYS A 96 -13.97 -6.36 5.35
C LYS A 96 -13.83 -5.53 6.61
N MET A 97 -13.43 -4.26 6.47
CA MET A 97 -13.30 -3.37 7.62
C MET A 97 -14.64 -3.14 8.31
N ILE A 98 -15.70 -2.95 7.52
CA ILE A 98 -17.06 -2.79 8.05
C ILE A 98 -17.50 -4.06 8.77
N LYS A 99 -17.19 -5.22 8.21
CA LYS A 99 -17.51 -6.51 8.83
C LYS A 99 -16.88 -6.63 10.22
N TYR A 100 -15.70 -6.04 10.42
CA TYR A 100 -15.02 -6.08 11.71
C TYR A 100 -15.38 -4.88 12.60
N GLY A 101 -16.42 -4.13 12.26
CA GLY A 101 -16.98 -3.09 13.13
C GLY A 101 -16.51 -1.67 12.87
N ARG A 102 -15.73 -1.43 11.83
CA ARG A 102 -15.30 -0.07 11.51
C ARG A 102 -16.41 0.69 10.78
N GLU A 103 -16.46 1.99 11.00
CA GLU A 103 -17.40 2.85 10.29
C GLU A 103 -16.94 3.12 8.86
N LEU A 104 -17.91 3.34 7.98
CA LEU A 104 -17.64 3.57 6.56
C LEU A 104 -16.65 4.71 6.32
N ASN A 105 -16.90 5.87 6.96
CA ASN A 105 -16.04 7.03 6.74
C ASN A 105 -14.60 6.76 7.19
N ASP A 106 -14.43 6.06 8.31
CA ASP A 106 -13.11 5.68 8.81
C ASP A 106 -12.43 4.71 7.86
N ALA A 107 -13.17 3.73 7.35
CA ALA A 107 -12.61 2.76 6.41
C ALA A 107 -12.17 3.45 5.11
N VAL A 108 -13.00 4.33 4.57
CA VAL A 108 -12.67 5.07 3.34
C VAL A 108 -11.42 5.94 3.57
N ASP A 109 -11.36 6.64 4.69
CA ASP A 109 -10.20 7.48 5.01
C ASP A 109 -8.92 6.65 5.12
N THR A 110 -9.02 5.48 5.74
CA THR A 110 -7.87 4.57 5.86
C THR A 110 -7.35 4.15 4.48
N ILE A 111 -8.26 3.75 3.60
CA ILE A 111 -7.90 3.34 2.24
C ILE A 111 -7.29 4.51 1.46
N MET A 112 -7.90 5.69 1.53
CA MET A 112 -7.43 6.85 0.76
C MET A 112 -6.11 7.41 1.27
N LYS A 113 -5.65 7.01 2.45
CA LYS A 113 -4.33 7.36 2.96
C LYS A 113 -3.28 6.29 2.67
N ALA A 114 -3.62 5.27 1.90
CA ALA A 114 -2.73 4.15 1.62
C ALA A 114 -2.49 4.02 0.11
N GLU A 115 -1.31 3.51 -0.23
CA GLU A 115 -1.04 3.11 -1.61
C GLU A 115 -1.77 1.81 -1.92
N PRO A 116 -2.28 1.62 -3.13
CA PRO A 116 -2.21 2.52 -4.30
C PRO A 116 -3.30 3.59 -4.38
N TRP A 117 -4.28 3.58 -3.50
CA TRP A 117 -5.50 4.42 -3.62
C TRP A 117 -5.21 5.92 -3.46
N CYS A 118 -4.21 6.28 -2.66
CA CYS A 118 -3.90 7.69 -2.42
C CYS A 118 -3.48 8.43 -3.70
N CYS A 119 -3.08 7.71 -4.75
CA CYS A 119 -2.69 8.30 -6.03
C CYS A 119 -3.89 8.58 -6.94
N LEU A 120 -5.10 8.18 -6.53
CA LEU A 120 -6.32 8.31 -7.32
C LEU A 120 -7.39 9.04 -6.48
N PRO A 121 -7.28 10.37 -6.33
CA PRO A 121 -8.19 11.13 -5.43
C PRO A 121 -9.66 10.95 -5.75
N GLN A 122 -10.02 10.72 -7.02
CA GLN A 122 -11.39 10.54 -7.43
C GLN A 122 -12.04 9.28 -6.85
N LEU A 123 -11.23 8.34 -6.34
CA LEU A 123 -11.77 7.12 -5.73
C LEU A 123 -12.56 7.41 -4.47
N LYS A 124 -12.20 8.45 -3.71
CA LYS A 124 -12.89 8.76 -2.47
C LYS A 124 -14.38 8.97 -2.72
N GLU A 125 -14.72 9.81 -3.69
CA GLU A 125 -16.10 10.09 -4.02
C GLU A 125 -16.80 8.85 -4.59
N MET A 126 -16.11 8.11 -5.45
CA MET A 126 -16.64 6.88 -6.02
C MET A 126 -16.99 5.86 -4.95
N LEU A 127 -16.12 5.68 -3.96
CA LEU A 127 -16.35 4.74 -2.87
C LEU A 127 -17.52 5.17 -2.00
N ILE A 128 -17.56 6.44 -1.63
CA ILE A 128 -18.66 6.97 -0.80
C ILE A 128 -19.98 6.83 -1.54
N ASN A 129 -20.02 7.18 -2.82
CA ASN A 129 -21.25 7.07 -3.62
C ASN A 129 -21.71 5.62 -3.77
N TYR A 130 -20.78 4.70 -3.92
CA TYR A 130 -21.11 3.28 -4.02
C TYR A 130 -21.89 2.80 -2.79
N TYR A 131 -21.39 3.10 -1.60
CA TYR A 131 -22.03 2.64 -0.36
C TYR A 131 -23.30 3.42 -0.05
N THR A 132 -23.31 4.72 -0.31
CA THR A 132 -24.49 5.55 -0.07
C THR A 132 -25.64 5.17 -1.00
N ASN A 133 -25.35 4.91 -2.27
CA ASN A 133 -26.39 4.53 -3.24
C ASN A 133 -26.91 3.12 -3.00
N GLU A 134 -26.04 2.21 -2.53
CA GLU A 134 -26.45 0.85 -2.21
C GLU A 134 -27.44 0.82 -1.06
N ASP A 135 -27.27 1.72 -0.07
CA ASP A 135 -28.18 1.82 1.07
C ASP A 135 -29.58 2.32 0.69
N LYS A 136 -29.73 2.90 -0.51
CA LYS A 136 -31.04 3.42 -0.97
C LYS A 136 -31.86 2.39 -1.74
N GLN A 137 -31.28 1.23 -1.97
CA GLN A 137 -31.97 0.12 -2.61
C GLN A 137 -32.50 -0.86 -1.56
#